data_5a5ab4308a20adf16ffab0e7784759d6
#
_entry.id   5a5ab4308a20adf16ffab0e7784759d6
#
_cell.length_a   1.000
_cell.length_b   1.000
_cell.length_c   1.000
_cell.angle_alpha   90.00
_cell.angle_beta   90.00
_cell.angle_gamma   90.00
#
_symmetry.space_group_name_H-M   'P 1'
#
loop_
_entity.id
_entity.type
_entity.pdbx_description
1 polymer ?
#
loop_
_entity_poly.entity_id
_entity_poly.type
_entity_poly.pdbx_seq_one_letter_code
_entity_poly.pdbx_strand_id
1 'polypeptide(L)'
;MLGRPTDGRRAALTALGVLAVTAMTTAAAAAPPPAPLPASTAAQTVGADRPPAQVLRALERDLRLTPAQAAERLVNEAEAGVRAGRLRLSLGQRFAGAWLTGSTAAELTVATTRSSDVSAIEAQGGKAAVVRHPLADLQAVKEKLDKAAAGAATKDAPVWYVDLPTNRVVVQAARRTAATSFIKAAGAQDAGVAVVVSAERPRPLADIVGGEAYYIENSARCSIGFSVTKGEQQGFVSAGHCGEPGNKTTGADQSAQGEFQASTFPGKDMSWVAANSDWTATADVKGEGGQRTQVTGSVQALVGASICRSGSTTGWHCGTIQQHDTSVRYSEGTVDGVTRTTVCAEPGDSGGSYLSGSQAQGVTSGGSGNCTSGGTTYYQPVNPILSDFGLVLKTATAQKGTQATQDEPANEQWAAGRVYEAGSTVTVAGVRYQCLQSHQAQTRWAPDGTPALWQRV
;
A
#
# COMPACT_ATOMS: atom_id res chain seq x y z
N MET A 1 -6.02 -32.75 -69.31
CA MET A 1 -5.25 -33.67 -70.19
C MET A 1 -4.76 -34.78 -69.26
N LEU A 2 -5.42 -35.90 -69.22
CA LEU A 2 -5.08 -37.17 -69.89
C LEU A 2 -3.78 -37.72 -69.26
N GLY A 3 -3.68 -38.91 -68.74
CA GLY A 3 -4.46 -40.10 -68.82
C GLY A 3 -3.84 -41.22 -68.01
N ARG A 4 -4.69 -42.13 -67.53
CA ARG A 4 -4.33 -43.53 -67.23
C ARG A 4 -4.01 -44.25 -68.55
N PRO A 5 -3.42 -45.47 -68.56
CA PRO A 5 -3.97 -46.69 -68.03
C PRO A 5 -2.95 -47.81 -67.63
N THR A 6 -3.35 -48.76 -66.89
CA THR A 6 -3.73 -50.19 -67.06
C THR A 6 -2.64 -51.26 -67.07
N ASP A 7 -2.93 -52.28 -66.30
CA ASP A 7 -2.93 -53.75 -66.49
C ASP A 7 -1.64 -54.58 -66.55
N GLY A 8 -1.69 -55.70 -65.86
CA GLY A 8 -0.86 -56.87 -66.14
C GLY A 8 -0.84 -57.96 -65.05
N ARG A 9 -1.84 -58.83 -65.13
CA ARG A 9 -1.92 -60.14 -64.45
C ARG A 9 -0.73 -61.03 -64.71
N ARG A 10 -0.32 -61.87 -63.80
CA ARG A 10 -0.32 -63.35 -63.98
C ARG A 10 0.04 -64.08 -62.65
N ALA A 11 -0.71 -65.12 -62.45
CA ALA A 11 -0.63 -66.12 -61.40
C ALA A 11 0.45 -67.18 -61.67
N ALA A 12 0.97 -67.77 -60.57
CA ALA A 12 1.48 -69.14 -60.61
C ALA A 12 1.30 -69.76 -59.17
N LEU A 13 0.56 -70.86 -59.14
CA LEU A 13 0.43 -71.82 -58.05
C LEU A 13 1.68 -72.68 -57.92
N THR A 14 2.08 -73.07 -56.70
CA THR A 14 2.53 -74.42 -56.29
C THR A 14 2.58 -74.48 -54.74
N ALA A 15 1.96 -75.22 -54.23
CA ALA A 15 1.66 -76.50 -53.51
C ALA A 15 2.54 -76.79 -52.28
N LEU A 16 1.79 -77.10 -51.19
CA LEU A 16 2.01 -77.99 -50.03
C LEU A 16 3.30 -78.03 -49.24
N GLY A 17 3.05 -77.78 -47.89
CA GLY A 17 3.87 -78.19 -46.82
C GLY A 17 3.15 -77.92 -45.46
N VAL A 18 2.35 -78.89 -45.01
CA VAL A 18 1.67 -78.81 -43.66
C VAL A 18 2.69 -79.13 -42.61
N LEU A 19 3.02 -78.15 -41.76
CA LEU A 19 3.61 -78.40 -40.44
C LEU A 19 2.70 -77.73 -39.39
N ALA A 20 2.00 -78.57 -38.66
CA ALA A 20 1.20 -78.14 -37.52
C ALA A 20 2.11 -77.76 -36.37
N VAL A 21 2.27 -76.47 -36.15
CA VAL A 21 2.83 -75.94 -34.87
C VAL A 21 1.66 -75.46 -34.02
N THR A 22 1.37 -76.24 -32.97
CA THR A 22 0.43 -75.85 -31.90
C THR A 22 1.02 -74.67 -31.14
N ALA A 23 0.69 -73.46 -31.50
CA ALA A 23 0.96 -72.30 -30.69
C ALA A 23 -0.01 -72.22 -29.52
N MET A 24 0.45 -72.54 -28.32
CA MET A 24 -0.24 -72.19 -27.08
C MET A 24 -0.28 -70.65 -27.00
N THR A 25 -1.38 -70.02 -27.31
CA THR A 25 -1.66 -68.64 -26.99
C THR A 25 -1.94 -68.51 -25.54
N THR A 26 -0.95 -68.15 -24.74
CA THR A 26 -1.17 -67.62 -23.38
C THR A 26 -1.92 -66.30 -23.55
N ALA A 27 -3.21 -66.26 -23.22
CA ALA A 27 -3.97 -65.06 -23.10
C ALA A 27 -3.37 -64.24 -21.95
N ALA A 28 -2.60 -63.22 -22.31
CA ALA A 28 -2.18 -62.20 -21.34
C ALA A 28 -3.44 -61.49 -20.84
N ALA A 29 -3.81 -61.79 -19.59
CA ALA A 29 -4.88 -61.04 -18.92
C ALA A 29 -4.49 -59.55 -18.93
N ALA A 30 -5.28 -58.73 -19.60
CA ALA A 30 -5.13 -57.26 -19.56
C ALA A 30 -5.15 -56.81 -18.09
N ALA A 31 -4.13 -56.12 -17.66
CA ALA A 31 -4.09 -55.50 -16.31
C ALA A 31 -5.34 -54.61 -16.16
N PRO A 32 -6.01 -54.66 -15.00
CA PRO A 32 -7.13 -53.76 -14.78
C PRO A 32 -6.69 -52.30 -14.96
N PRO A 33 -7.55 -51.43 -15.51
CA PRO A 33 -7.23 -49.99 -15.64
C PRO A 33 -6.84 -49.43 -14.28
N PRO A 34 -5.87 -48.52 -14.19
CA PRO A 34 -5.47 -47.91 -12.94
C PRO A 34 -6.71 -47.23 -12.32
N ALA A 35 -6.87 -47.45 -11.01
CA ALA A 35 -7.93 -46.80 -10.26
C ALA A 35 -7.85 -45.27 -10.48
N PRO A 36 -8.99 -44.57 -10.70
CA PRO A 36 -8.99 -43.13 -10.84
C PRO A 36 -8.33 -42.52 -9.60
N LEU A 37 -7.39 -41.58 -9.81
CA LEU A 37 -6.78 -40.83 -8.73
C LEU A 37 -7.88 -40.16 -7.89
N PRO A 38 -7.78 -40.14 -6.57
CA PRO A 38 -8.75 -39.46 -5.73
C PRO A 38 -8.83 -37.98 -6.17
N ALA A 39 -10.04 -37.47 -6.36
CA ALA A 39 -10.27 -36.08 -6.71
C ALA A 39 -9.64 -35.19 -5.65
N SER A 40 -8.89 -34.16 -6.08
CA SER A 40 -8.31 -33.18 -5.16
C SER A 40 -9.42 -32.45 -4.38
N THR A 41 -9.16 -32.18 -3.10
CA THR A 41 -10.08 -31.35 -2.29
C THR A 41 -10.08 -29.90 -2.78
N ALA A 42 -11.03 -29.10 -2.34
CA ALA A 42 -11.06 -27.69 -2.66
C ALA A 42 -9.80 -26.97 -2.15
N ALA A 43 -9.38 -27.28 -0.93
CA ALA A 43 -8.17 -26.72 -0.33
C ALA A 43 -6.91 -27.05 -1.15
N GLN A 44 -6.77 -28.27 -1.63
CA GLN A 44 -5.67 -28.68 -2.51
C GLN A 44 -5.71 -27.97 -3.87
N THR A 45 -6.90 -27.78 -4.42
CA THR A 45 -7.09 -27.13 -5.73
C THR A 45 -6.69 -25.67 -5.70
N VAL A 46 -7.00 -24.92 -4.62
CA VAL A 46 -6.67 -23.50 -4.47
C VAL A 46 -5.38 -23.26 -3.66
N GLY A 47 -4.68 -24.32 -3.23
CA GLY A 47 -3.42 -24.21 -2.47
C GLY A 47 -3.60 -23.77 -1.00
N ALA A 48 -4.83 -23.84 -0.48
CA ALA A 48 -5.13 -23.46 0.90
C ALA A 48 -4.53 -24.44 1.96
N ASP A 49 -4.17 -25.64 1.55
CA ASP A 49 -3.44 -26.65 2.33
C ASP A 49 -1.94 -26.36 2.47
N ARG A 50 -1.40 -25.44 1.65
CA ARG A 50 0.01 -25.03 1.63
C ARG A 50 0.16 -23.51 1.50
N PRO A 51 -0.39 -22.73 2.44
CA PRO A 51 -0.38 -21.29 2.37
C PRO A 51 1.04 -20.73 2.55
N PRO A 52 1.36 -19.56 1.96
CA PRO A 52 2.62 -18.87 2.21
C PRO A 52 2.80 -18.55 3.71
N ALA A 53 4.02 -18.75 4.24
CA ALA A 53 4.31 -18.52 5.66
C ALA A 53 3.98 -17.08 6.13
N GLN A 54 4.10 -16.09 5.25
CA GLN A 54 3.73 -14.70 5.56
C GLN A 54 2.23 -14.52 5.80
N VAL A 55 1.37 -15.26 5.09
CA VAL A 55 -0.08 -15.25 5.30
C VAL A 55 -0.43 -15.84 6.66
N LEU A 56 0.16 -16.99 7.01
CA LEU A 56 -0.04 -17.60 8.33
C LEU A 56 0.35 -16.65 9.46
N ARG A 57 1.54 -16.06 9.40
CA ARG A 57 1.99 -15.08 10.40
C ARG A 57 1.09 -13.87 10.53
N ALA A 58 0.50 -13.38 9.43
CA ALA A 58 -0.46 -12.28 9.47
C ALA A 58 -1.76 -12.70 10.17
N LEU A 59 -2.30 -13.88 9.84
CA LEU A 59 -3.50 -14.42 10.51
C LEU A 59 -3.29 -14.66 12.01
N GLU A 60 -2.12 -15.21 12.38
CA GLU A 60 -1.75 -15.40 13.79
C GLU A 60 -1.72 -14.06 14.54
N ARG A 61 -1.09 -13.05 13.99
CA ARG A 61 -0.95 -11.72 14.61
C ARG A 61 -2.29 -10.98 14.67
N ASP A 62 -3.01 -10.91 13.56
CA ASP A 62 -4.15 -10.00 13.40
C ASP A 62 -5.46 -10.62 13.90
N LEU A 63 -5.63 -11.94 13.74
CA LEU A 63 -6.79 -12.68 14.24
C LEU A 63 -6.53 -13.40 15.58
N ARG A 64 -5.33 -13.29 16.13
CA ARG A 64 -4.90 -13.93 17.40
C ARG A 64 -5.09 -15.47 17.39
N LEU A 65 -4.76 -16.08 16.26
CA LEU A 65 -4.85 -17.53 16.07
C LEU A 65 -3.53 -18.20 16.43
N THR A 66 -3.61 -19.49 16.82
CA THR A 66 -2.41 -20.34 16.82
C THR A 66 -2.02 -20.70 15.38
N PRO A 67 -0.74 -21.12 15.10
CA PRO A 67 -0.34 -21.56 13.76
C PRO A 67 -1.26 -22.66 13.19
N ALA A 68 -1.65 -23.62 14.02
CA ALA A 68 -2.58 -24.69 13.62
C ALA A 68 -3.96 -24.15 13.23
N GLN A 69 -4.52 -23.24 14.03
CA GLN A 69 -5.80 -22.61 13.74
C GLN A 69 -5.78 -21.73 12.48
N ALA A 70 -4.66 -21.03 12.22
CA ALA A 70 -4.50 -20.24 11.00
C ALA A 70 -4.50 -21.12 9.74
N ALA A 71 -3.78 -22.25 9.77
CA ALA A 71 -3.78 -23.22 8.68
C ALA A 71 -5.15 -23.88 8.49
N GLU A 72 -5.77 -24.36 9.58
CA GLU A 72 -7.11 -24.96 9.57
C GLU A 72 -8.16 -24.01 9.00
N ARG A 73 -8.11 -22.72 9.38
CA ARG A 73 -9.03 -21.71 8.90
C ARG A 73 -9.02 -21.59 7.38
N LEU A 74 -7.86 -21.53 6.75
CA LEU A 74 -7.75 -21.44 5.30
C LEU A 74 -8.31 -22.66 4.57
N VAL A 75 -8.06 -23.86 5.12
CA VAL A 75 -8.66 -25.10 4.60
C VAL A 75 -10.17 -25.07 4.72
N ASN A 76 -10.71 -24.72 5.90
CA ASN A 76 -12.14 -24.64 6.14
C ASN A 76 -12.83 -23.62 5.22
N GLU A 77 -12.22 -22.47 5.00
CA GLU A 77 -12.74 -21.43 4.10
C GLU A 77 -12.85 -21.94 2.65
N ALA A 78 -11.81 -22.65 2.15
CA ALA A 78 -11.83 -23.23 0.81
C ALA A 78 -12.92 -24.28 0.64
N GLU A 79 -13.01 -25.24 1.57
CA GLU A 79 -14.01 -26.29 1.54
C GLU A 79 -15.45 -25.76 1.71
N ALA A 80 -15.64 -24.78 2.58
CA ALA A 80 -16.93 -24.12 2.76
C ALA A 80 -17.37 -23.34 1.53
N GLY A 81 -16.44 -22.70 0.82
CA GLY A 81 -16.72 -21.98 -0.42
C GLY A 81 -17.36 -22.86 -1.50
N VAL A 82 -16.81 -24.07 -1.70
CA VAL A 82 -17.37 -25.06 -2.65
C VAL A 82 -18.74 -25.54 -2.21
N ARG A 83 -18.91 -25.84 -0.91
CA ARG A 83 -20.22 -26.26 -0.36
C ARG A 83 -21.27 -25.17 -0.52
N ALA A 84 -20.92 -23.92 -0.18
CA ALA A 84 -21.82 -22.77 -0.36
C ALA A 84 -22.21 -22.56 -1.83
N GLY A 85 -21.24 -22.70 -2.75
CA GLY A 85 -21.51 -22.64 -4.19
C GLY A 85 -22.49 -23.69 -4.70
N ARG A 86 -22.32 -24.96 -4.29
CA ARG A 86 -23.23 -26.05 -4.63
C ARG A 86 -24.65 -25.80 -4.07
N LEU A 87 -24.74 -25.37 -2.80
CA LEU A 87 -26.01 -25.03 -2.18
C LEU A 87 -26.68 -23.85 -2.87
N ARG A 88 -25.92 -22.80 -3.27
CA ARG A 88 -26.45 -21.69 -4.05
C ARG A 88 -27.10 -22.15 -5.35
N LEU A 89 -26.45 -23.06 -6.07
CA LEU A 89 -26.98 -23.61 -7.33
C LEU A 89 -28.27 -24.45 -7.07
N SER A 90 -28.28 -25.29 -6.05
CA SER A 90 -29.43 -26.14 -5.76
C SER A 90 -30.64 -25.38 -5.20
N LEU A 91 -30.42 -24.34 -4.41
CA LEU A 91 -31.48 -23.51 -3.84
C LEU A 91 -32.01 -22.48 -4.86
N GLY A 92 -31.21 -22.08 -5.83
CA GLY A 92 -31.59 -21.12 -6.87
C GLY A 92 -32.11 -19.80 -6.27
N GLN A 93 -33.32 -19.39 -6.67
CA GLN A 93 -33.94 -18.15 -6.18
C GLN A 93 -34.27 -18.14 -4.67
N ARG A 94 -34.29 -19.33 -4.02
CA ARG A 94 -34.51 -19.41 -2.58
C ARG A 94 -33.26 -19.17 -1.75
N PHE A 95 -32.08 -19.11 -2.40
CA PHE A 95 -30.83 -18.82 -1.72
C PHE A 95 -30.82 -17.39 -1.17
N ALA A 96 -30.54 -17.26 0.12
CA ALA A 96 -30.58 -15.98 0.82
C ALA A 96 -29.21 -15.52 1.35
N GLY A 97 -28.16 -16.29 1.08
CA GLY A 97 -26.78 -15.97 1.47
C GLY A 97 -26.06 -17.11 2.16
N ALA A 98 -24.77 -16.97 2.31
CA ALA A 98 -23.94 -17.90 3.09
C ALA A 98 -22.81 -17.12 3.78
N TRP A 99 -22.42 -17.55 5.00
CA TRP A 99 -21.33 -16.92 5.76
C TRP A 99 -20.67 -17.93 6.70
N LEU A 100 -19.47 -17.58 7.14
CA LEU A 100 -18.68 -18.39 8.05
C LEU A 100 -18.65 -17.79 9.45
N THR A 101 -18.61 -18.65 10.47
CA THR A 101 -18.47 -18.28 11.87
C THR A 101 -17.42 -19.17 12.57
N GLY A 102 -16.97 -18.72 13.75
CA GLY A 102 -15.90 -19.35 14.52
C GLY A 102 -14.50 -18.87 14.15
N SER A 103 -13.54 -19.03 15.08
CA SER A 103 -12.16 -18.58 14.91
C SER A 103 -11.45 -19.26 13.75
N THR A 104 -11.74 -20.53 13.50
CA THR A 104 -11.21 -21.32 12.38
C THR A 104 -12.15 -21.40 11.17
N ALA A 105 -13.21 -20.55 11.11
CA ALA A 105 -14.23 -20.60 10.06
C ALA A 105 -14.85 -21.98 9.86
N ALA A 106 -14.98 -22.76 10.93
CA ALA A 106 -15.46 -24.14 10.89
C ALA A 106 -16.96 -24.24 10.60
N GLU A 107 -17.75 -23.26 10.97
CA GLU A 107 -19.19 -23.23 10.77
C GLU A 107 -19.57 -22.48 9.48
N LEU A 108 -20.12 -23.19 8.50
CA LEU A 108 -20.79 -22.61 7.34
C LEU A 108 -22.28 -22.49 7.63
N THR A 109 -22.83 -21.29 7.67
CA THR A 109 -24.29 -21.06 7.66
C THR A 109 -24.76 -20.73 6.26
N VAL A 110 -25.85 -21.34 5.82
CA VAL A 110 -26.52 -21.09 4.54
C VAL A 110 -27.96 -20.72 4.77
N ALA A 111 -28.37 -19.57 4.29
CA ALA A 111 -29.72 -19.04 4.42
C ALA A 111 -30.59 -19.42 3.21
N THR A 112 -31.84 -19.77 3.49
CA THR A 112 -32.89 -20.05 2.51
C THR A 112 -34.18 -19.38 2.91
N THR A 113 -35.07 -19.15 1.94
CA THR A 113 -36.42 -18.63 2.21
C THR A 113 -37.46 -19.73 2.48
N ARG A 114 -37.06 -21.02 2.48
CA ARG A 114 -37.97 -22.13 2.70
C ARG A 114 -37.44 -23.10 3.74
N SER A 115 -38.28 -23.46 4.71
CA SER A 115 -37.96 -24.44 5.74
C SER A 115 -37.75 -25.87 5.19
N SER A 116 -38.35 -26.19 4.03
CA SER A 116 -38.14 -27.50 3.38
C SER A 116 -36.70 -27.71 2.87
N ASP A 117 -35.89 -26.67 2.77
CA ASP A 117 -34.50 -26.78 2.30
C ASP A 117 -33.51 -27.11 3.45
N VAL A 118 -33.97 -27.08 4.72
CA VAL A 118 -33.10 -27.23 5.91
C VAL A 118 -32.33 -28.55 5.87
N SER A 119 -33.04 -29.67 5.69
CA SER A 119 -32.40 -31.00 5.67
C SER A 119 -31.38 -31.16 4.54
N ALA A 120 -31.60 -30.52 3.37
CA ALA A 120 -30.67 -30.56 2.25
C ALA A 120 -29.41 -29.74 2.53
N ILE A 121 -29.54 -28.64 3.24
CA ILE A 121 -28.38 -27.78 3.67
C ILE A 121 -27.56 -28.54 4.71
N GLU A 122 -28.21 -29.13 5.72
CA GLU A 122 -27.55 -29.87 6.79
C GLU A 122 -26.85 -31.13 6.28
N ALA A 123 -27.44 -31.84 5.32
CA ALA A 123 -26.83 -33.00 4.66
C ALA A 123 -25.54 -32.69 3.93
N GLN A 124 -25.33 -31.41 3.53
CA GLN A 124 -24.08 -30.91 2.94
C GLN A 124 -23.14 -30.27 3.99
N GLY A 125 -23.40 -30.44 5.27
CA GLY A 125 -22.57 -29.94 6.37
C GLY A 125 -22.65 -28.42 6.57
N GLY A 126 -23.74 -27.79 6.13
CA GLY A 126 -24.04 -26.39 6.44
C GLY A 126 -25.05 -26.29 7.58
N LYS A 127 -25.01 -25.20 8.35
CA LYS A 127 -26.08 -24.81 9.26
C LYS A 127 -27.14 -24.02 8.48
N ALA A 128 -28.41 -24.48 8.57
CA ALA A 128 -29.47 -23.79 7.85
C ALA A 128 -30.00 -22.59 8.64
N ALA A 129 -30.27 -21.49 7.93
CA ALA A 129 -30.99 -20.33 8.44
C ALA A 129 -32.20 -20.04 7.54
N VAL A 130 -33.42 -20.12 8.10
CA VAL A 130 -34.64 -19.78 7.36
C VAL A 130 -34.92 -18.29 7.56
N VAL A 131 -34.93 -17.51 6.45
CA VAL A 131 -35.06 -16.07 6.47
C VAL A 131 -36.13 -15.57 5.51
N ARG A 132 -36.46 -14.29 5.56
CA ARG A 132 -37.58 -13.73 4.82
C ARG A 132 -37.25 -13.40 3.36
N HIS A 133 -36.09 -12.80 3.10
CA HIS A 133 -35.75 -12.22 1.81
C HIS A 133 -34.73 -13.10 1.09
N PRO A 134 -34.94 -13.49 -0.17
CA PRO A 134 -33.88 -14.10 -0.96
C PRO A 134 -32.78 -13.07 -1.24
N LEU A 135 -31.55 -13.53 -1.47
CA LEU A 135 -30.40 -12.66 -1.73
C LEU A 135 -30.63 -11.74 -2.93
N ALA A 136 -31.28 -12.22 -3.97
CA ALA A 136 -31.57 -11.45 -5.18
C ALA A 136 -32.43 -10.20 -4.89
N ASP A 137 -33.41 -10.31 -4.00
CA ASP A 137 -34.26 -9.17 -3.62
C ASP A 137 -33.47 -8.12 -2.84
N LEU A 138 -32.62 -8.56 -1.90
CA LEU A 138 -31.73 -7.65 -1.15
C LEU A 138 -30.71 -6.97 -2.06
N GLN A 139 -30.16 -7.70 -3.03
CA GLN A 139 -29.26 -7.13 -4.04
C GLN A 139 -29.98 -6.09 -4.92
N ALA A 140 -31.20 -6.35 -5.34
CA ALA A 140 -31.99 -5.40 -6.11
C ALA A 140 -32.28 -4.10 -5.32
N VAL A 141 -32.47 -4.20 -4.00
CA VAL A 141 -32.61 -3.03 -3.12
C VAL A 141 -31.29 -2.26 -3.04
N LYS A 142 -30.17 -2.96 -2.86
CA LYS A 142 -28.84 -2.32 -2.86
C LYS A 142 -28.56 -1.60 -4.18
N GLU A 143 -28.90 -2.19 -5.32
CA GLU A 143 -28.75 -1.56 -6.63
C GLU A 143 -29.57 -0.26 -6.78
N LYS A 144 -30.75 -0.17 -6.17
CA LYS A 144 -31.51 1.08 -6.13
C LYS A 144 -30.76 2.17 -5.37
N LEU A 145 -30.14 1.81 -4.24
CA LEU A 145 -29.30 2.71 -3.46
C LEU A 145 -28.06 3.12 -4.26
N ASP A 146 -27.39 2.19 -4.92
CA ASP A 146 -26.22 2.47 -5.77
C ASP A 146 -26.53 3.49 -6.87
N LYS A 147 -27.66 3.30 -7.57
CA LYS A 147 -28.12 4.23 -8.61
C LYS A 147 -28.47 5.61 -8.06
N ALA A 148 -29.12 5.66 -6.90
CA ALA A 148 -29.47 6.93 -6.26
C ALA A 148 -28.25 7.68 -5.74
N ALA A 149 -27.20 6.98 -5.33
CA ALA A 149 -25.97 7.59 -4.82
C ALA A 149 -25.25 8.46 -5.86
N ALA A 150 -25.37 8.16 -7.15
CA ALA A 150 -24.78 8.94 -8.23
C ALA A 150 -25.34 10.39 -8.32
N GLY A 151 -26.57 10.62 -7.84
CA GLY A 151 -27.24 11.93 -7.87
C GLY A 151 -27.57 12.51 -6.50
N ALA A 152 -27.24 11.83 -5.41
CA ALA A 152 -27.61 12.22 -4.05
C ALA A 152 -26.39 12.61 -3.21
N ALA A 153 -26.57 13.58 -2.28
CA ALA A 153 -25.55 13.91 -1.29
C ALA A 153 -25.48 12.79 -0.23
N THR A 154 -24.55 11.86 -0.40
CA THR A 154 -24.34 10.71 0.50
C THR A 154 -23.32 10.94 1.61
N LYS A 155 -22.78 12.16 1.76
CA LYS A 155 -21.76 12.48 2.79
C LYS A 155 -22.12 12.03 4.20
N ASP A 156 -23.40 12.08 4.55
CA ASP A 156 -23.90 11.69 5.88
C ASP A 156 -24.43 10.25 5.93
N ALA A 157 -24.45 9.52 4.80
CA ALA A 157 -24.80 8.12 4.68
C ALA A 157 -23.79 7.41 3.75
N PRO A 158 -22.51 7.27 4.17
CA PRO A 158 -21.42 6.88 3.28
C PRO A 158 -21.32 5.38 2.99
N VAL A 159 -22.06 4.53 3.73
CA VAL A 159 -21.92 3.06 3.64
C VAL A 159 -23.28 2.40 3.56
N TRP A 160 -23.45 1.48 2.62
CA TRP A 160 -24.62 0.61 2.56
C TRP A 160 -24.26 -0.76 1.97
N TYR A 161 -24.85 -1.81 2.50
CA TYR A 161 -24.51 -3.20 2.13
C TYR A 161 -25.64 -4.17 2.44
N VAL A 162 -25.57 -5.37 1.84
CA VAL A 162 -26.41 -6.49 2.23
C VAL A 162 -25.80 -7.18 3.43
N ASP A 163 -26.47 -7.16 4.57
CA ASP A 163 -26.09 -7.92 5.76
C ASP A 163 -26.76 -9.30 5.72
N LEU A 164 -25.97 -10.31 5.36
CA LEU A 164 -26.45 -11.68 5.20
C LEU A 164 -26.96 -12.28 6.51
N PRO A 165 -26.25 -12.13 7.67
CA PRO A 165 -26.72 -12.69 8.94
C PRO A 165 -28.05 -12.13 9.42
N THR A 166 -28.32 -10.84 9.20
CA THR A 166 -29.59 -10.22 9.60
C THR A 166 -30.64 -10.22 8.49
N ASN A 167 -30.28 -10.68 7.29
CA ASN A 167 -31.12 -10.73 6.08
C ASN A 167 -31.76 -9.39 5.74
N ARG A 168 -30.92 -8.32 5.73
CA ARG A 168 -31.36 -6.94 5.47
C ARG A 168 -30.35 -6.20 4.61
N VAL A 169 -30.79 -5.10 4.00
CA VAL A 169 -29.88 -4.07 3.50
C VAL A 169 -29.66 -3.07 4.62
N VAL A 170 -28.41 -2.83 5.00
CA VAL A 170 -28.03 -1.87 6.02
C VAL A 170 -27.59 -0.58 5.37
N VAL A 171 -28.07 0.57 5.85
CA VAL A 171 -27.54 1.90 5.52
C VAL A 171 -26.95 2.49 6.79
N GLN A 172 -25.63 2.71 6.78
CA GLN A 172 -24.92 3.39 7.86
C GLN A 172 -24.89 4.90 7.60
N ALA A 173 -25.21 5.68 8.62
CA ALA A 173 -25.25 7.13 8.50
C ALA A 173 -24.88 7.81 9.83
N ALA A 174 -24.35 9.03 9.74
CA ALA A 174 -24.08 9.86 10.91
C ALA A 174 -25.34 10.23 11.68
N ARG A 175 -26.46 10.31 10.98
CA ARG A 175 -27.79 10.66 11.52
C ARG A 175 -28.86 9.83 10.84
N ARG A 176 -29.83 9.34 11.62
CA ARG A 176 -30.97 8.55 11.09
C ARG A 176 -31.73 9.29 10.00
N THR A 177 -31.89 10.60 10.13
CA THR A 177 -32.57 11.43 9.12
C THR A 177 -31.88 11.42 7.75
N ALA A 178 -30.54 11.42 7.72
CA ALA A 178 -29.77 11.34 6.48
C ALA A 178 -29.98 9.99 5.78
N ALA A 179 -29.92 8.89 6.52
CA ALA A 179 -30.24 7.56 5.98
C ALA A 179 -31.65 7.47 5.44
N THR A 180 -32.64 7.96 6.19
CA THR A 180 -34.06 7.93 5.77
C THR A 180 -34.29 8.74 4.50
N SER A 181 -33.66 9.91 4.38
CA SER A 181 -33.74 10.73 3.16
C SER A 181 -33.11 10.03 1.96
N PHE A 182 -31.94 9.39 2.13
CA PHE A 182 -31.28 8.63 1.08
C PHE A 182 -32.10 7.42 0.65
N ILE A 183 -32.61 6.62 1.59
CA ILE A 183 -33.49 5.45 1.32
C ILE A 183 -34.76 5.88 0.56
N LYS A 184 -35.35 7.02 0.95
CA LYS A 184 -36.52 7.60 0.28
C LYS A 184 -36.21 8.02 -1.15
N ALA A 185 -35.09 8.72 -1.35
CA ALA A 185 -34.66 9.15 -2.68
C ALA A 185 -34.39 7.95 -3.62
N ALA A 186 -33.91 6.83 -3.08
CA ALA A 186 -33.69 5.59 -3.80
C ALA A 186 -34.96 4.77 -4.08
N GLY A 187 -36.12 5.13 -3.51
CA GLY A 187 -37.33 4.32 -3.60
C GLY A 187 -37.20 2.94 -2.95
N ALA A 188 -36.41 2.87 -1.86
CA ALA A 188 -36.06 1.61 -1.18
C ALA A 188 -36.75 1.43 0.18
N GLN A 189 -37.88 2.11 0.44
CA GLN A 189 -38.49 2.20 1.77
C GLN A 189 -39.11 0.88 2.28
N ASP A 190 -39.55 -0.01 1.38
CA ASP A 190 -40.37 -1.19 1.75
C ASP A 190 -39.61 -2.51 1.82
N ALA A 191 -38.31 -2.50 1.64
CA ALA A 191 -37.59 -3.71 1.28
C ALA A 191 -36.56 -4.16 2.34
N GLY A 192 -36.98 -4.32 3.60
CA GLY A 192 -36.07 -4.91 4.62
C GLY A 192 -34.81 -4.10 4.87
N VAL A 193 -34.87 -2.76 4.74
CA VAL A 193 -33.73 -1.85 4.99
C VAL A 193 -33.64 -1.54 6.47
N ALA A 194 -32.43 -1.66 7.03
CA ALA A 194 -32.11 -1.25 8.40
C ALA A 194 -31.20 -0.02 8.37
N VAL A 195 -31.38 0.89 9.34
CA VAL A 195 -30.52 2.07 9.52
C VAL A 195 -29.69 1.88 10.77
N VAL A 196 -28.35 1.97 10.60
CA VAL A 196 -27.37 1.98 11.67
C VAL A 196 -26.77 3.37 11.76
N VAL A 197 -26.83 3.98 12.96
CA VAL A 197 -26.15 5.26 13.21
C VAL A 197 -24.71 4.97 13.55
N SER A 198 -23.78 5.51 12.75
CA SER A 198 -22.34 5.30 12.87
C SER A 198 -21.59 6.61 12.66
N ALA A 199 -20.55 6.83 13.46
CA ALA A 199 -19.61 7.94 13.26
C ALA A 199 -18.56 7.64 12.18
N GLU A 200 -18.59 6.44 11.59
CA GLU A 200 -17.65 6.00 10.57
C GLU A 200 -17.70 6.91 9.33
N ARG A 201 -16.53 7.33 8.87
CA ARG A 201 -16.33 8.19 7.69
C ARG A 201 -15.27 7.53 6.81
N PRO A 202 -15.64 6.55 5.96
CA PRO A 202 -14.70 5.94 5.02
C PRO A 202 -14.11 7.01 4.09
N ARG A 203 -12.80 6.90 3.87
CA ARG A 203 -12.04 7.80 3.00
C ARG A 203 -10.92 7.02 2.33
N PRO A 204 -10.47 7.42 1.13
CA PRO A 204 -9.24 6.90 0.55
C PRO A 204 -8.07 7.20 1.49
N LEU A 205 -7.16 6.25 1.63
CA LEU A 205 -5.87 6.45 2.28
C LEU A 205 -4.89 6.83 1.18
N ALA A 206 -4.23 8.00 1.32
CA ALA A 206 -3.23 8.50 0.39
C ALA A 206 -1.86 8.51 1.05
N ASP A 207 -0.83 8.19 0.27
CA ASP A 207 0.57 8.22 0.71
C ASP A 207 1.17 9.61 0.47
N ILE A 208 1.96 10.08 1.42
CA ILE A 208 2.87 11.21 1.23
C ILE A 208 4.15 10.63 0.59
N VAL A 209 4.42 11.02 -0.65
CA VAL A 209 5.56 10.53 -1.44
C VAL A 209 6.38 11.72 -1.93
N GLY A 210 7.67 11.72 -1.64
CA GLY A 210 8.58 12.79 -2.09
C GLY A 210 8.58 12.92 -3.62
N GLY A 211 8.66 14.15 -4.12
CA GLY A 211 8.61 14.47 -5.55
C GLY A 211 7.21 14.54 -6.16
N GLU A 212 6.15 14.19 -5.42
CA GLU A 212 4.78 14.41 -5.91
C GLU A 212 4.36 15.86 -5.76
N ALA A 213 3.40 16.27 -6.61
CA ALA A 213 2.83 17.61 -6.55
C ALA A 213 1.96 17.80 -5.31
N TYR A 214 2.02 18.99 -4.75
CA TYR A 214 0.97 19.48 -3.86
C TYR A 214 0.64 20.94 -4.23
N TYR A 215 -0.55 21.37 -3.86
CA TYR A 215 -1.04 22.70 -4.19
C TYR A 215 -1.31 23.49 -2.92
N ILE A 216 -1.00 24.79 -2.96
CA ILE A 216 -1.10 25.72 -1.84
C ILE A 216 -2.21 26.72 -2.17
N GLU A 217 -3.23 26.85 -1.29
CA GLU A 217 -4.38 27.78 -1.46
C GLU A 217 -5.02 27.68 -2.86
N ASN A 218 -4.96 26.50 -3.49
CA ASN A 218 -5.46 26.22 -4.85
C ASN A 218 -4.85 27.11 -5.95
N SER A 219 -3.74 27.80 -5.69
CA SER A 219 -3.14 28.79 -6.60
C SER A 219 -1.71 28.47 -6.99
N ALA A 220 -0.88 27.99 -6.08
CA ALA A 220 0.51 27.66 -6.32
C ALA A 220 0.72 26.15 -6.27
N ARG A 221 1.76 25.65 -6.98
CA ARG A 221 2.16 24.25 -6.99
C ARG A 221 3.64 24.11 -6.64
N CYS A 222 3.90 23.23 -5.68
CA CYS A 222 5.24 22.80 -5.31
C CYS A 222 5.32 21.27 -5.27
N SER A 223 6.46 20.74 -4.88
CA SER A 223 6.75 19.32 -4.75
C SER A 223 6.99 18.93 -3.30
N ILE A 224 6.52 17.77 -2.91
CA ILE A 224 6.81 17.18 -1.60
C ILE A 224 8.31 16.85 -1.53
N GLY A 225 8.98 17.25 -0.46
CA GLY A 225 10.34 16.85 -0.17
C GLY A 225 10.38 15.46 0.46
N PHE A 226 10.39 15.40 1.77
CA PHE A 226 10.46 14.13 2.49
C PHE A 226 9.36 14.06 3.53
N SER A 227 8.79 12.84 3.69
CA SER A 227 7.89 12.57 4.79
C SER A 227 8.61 12.62 6.13
N VAL A 228 7.95 13.25 7.10
CA VAL A 228 8.45 13.43 8.46
C VAL A 228 7.35 13.20 9.49
N THR A 229 7.76 13.07 10.76
CA THR A 229 6.85 13.08 11.90
C THR A 229 7.31 14.07 12.96
N LYS A 230 6.35 14.64 13.69
CA LYS A 230 6.57 15.40 14.94
C LYS A 230 5.64 14.85 16.01
N GLY A 231 6.17 14.02 16.89
CA GLY A 231 5.32 13.21 17.72
C GLY A 231 4.50 12.21 16.90
N GLU A 232 3.21 12.19 17.12
CA GLU A 232 2.26 11.40 16.34
C GLU A 232 1.81 12.10 15.06
N GLN A 233 2.08 13.39 14.93
CA GLN A 233 1.72 14.17 13.75
C GLN A 233 2.58 13.79 12.56
N GLN A 234 1.97 13.35 11.49
CA GLN A 234 2.60 13.05 10.21
C GLN A 234 2.57 14.29 9.30
N GLY A 235 3.50 14.35 8.36
CA GLY A 235 3.54 15.40 7.37
C GLY A 235 4.77 15.31 6.48
N PHE A 236 5.17 16.43 5.89
CA PHE A 236 6.31 16.49 4.99
C PHE A 236 7.05 17.82 5.07
N VAL A 237 8.30 17.80 4.68
CA VAL A 237 9.12 19.00 4.49
C VAL A 237 9.09 19.44 3.02
N SER A 238 9.21 20.75 2.80
CA SER A 238 9.28 21.37 1.48
C SER A 238 10.08 22.67 1.54
N ALA A 239 10.11 23.46 0.47
CA ALA A 239 10.76 24.76 0.45
C ALA A 239 9.93 25.82 1.22
N GLY A 240 10.61 26.78 1.82
CA GLY A 240 9.96 27.88 2.54
C GLY A 240 9.19 28.82 1.62
N HIS A 241 9.76 29.13 0.46
CA HIS A 241 9.10 30.01 -0.53
C HIS A 241 7.81 29.44 -1.12
N CYS A 242 7.46 28.16 -0.85
CA CYS A 242 6.21 27.55 -1.31
C CYS A 242 4.99 28.07 -0.55
N GLY A 243 5.13 28.42 0.73
CA GLY A 243 3.98 28.88 1.53
C GLY A 243 4.34 29.35 2.92
N GLU A 244 3.38 29.95 3.58
CA GLU A 244 3.50 30.52 4.92
C GLU A 244 2.68 29.71 5.93
N PRO A 245 3.02 29.79 7.24
CA PRO A 245 2.22 29.15 8.29
C PRO A 245 0.73 29.49 8.18
N GLY A 246 -0.15 28.49 8.25
CA GLY A 246 -1.59 28.60 8.09
C GLY A 246 -2.10 28.35 6.66
N ASN A 247 -1.26 28.38 5.63
CA ASN A 247 -1.68 28.02 4.28
C ASN A 247 -2.13 26.56 4.21
N LYS A 248 -3.27 26.32 3.56
CA LYS A 248 -3.83 24.98 3.35
C LYS A 248 -3.21 24.32 2.13
N THR A 249 -3.06 23.00 2.19
CA THR A 249 -2.56 22.22 1.06
C THR A 249 -3.56 21.18 0.59
N THR A 250 -3.52 20.89 -0.72
CA THR A 250 -4.17 19.74 -1.34
C THR A 250 -3.14 18.88 -2.05
N GLY A 251 -3.37 17.58 -2.11
CA GLY A 251 -2.50 16.64 -2.80
C GLY A 251 -2.62 16.72 -4.33
N ALA A 252 -1.90 15.84 -5.02
CA ALA A 252 -1.92 15.76 -6.49
C ALA A 252 -3.32 15.46 -7.05
N ASP A 253 -4.16 14.80 -6.28
CA ASP A 253 -5.57 14.48 -6.58
C ASP A 253 -6.56 15.58 -6.17
N GLN A 254 -6.06 16.73 -5.72
CA GLN A 254 -6.82 17.87 -5.20
C GLN A 254 -7.58 17.59 -3.90
N SER A 255 -7.36 16.44 -3.25
CA SER A 255 -7.94 16.19 -1.92
C SER A 255 -7.24 17.03 -0.85
N ALA A 256 -7.95 17.42 0.20
CA ALA A 256 -7.38 18.17 1.33
C ALA A 256 -6.22 17.37 1.95
N GLN A 257 -5.05 18.00 2.07
CA GLN A 257 -3.84 17.30 2.51
C GLN A 257 -3.34 17.75 3.87
N GLY A 258 -3.19 19.06 4.09
CA GLY A 258 -2.61 19.54 5.32
C GLY A 258 -2.55 21.06 5.42
N GLU A 259 -1.65 21.52 6.29
CA GLU A 259 -1.44 22.94 6.59
C GLU A 259 0.02 23.20 6.93
N PHE A 260 0.59 24.29 6.41
CA PHE A 260 1.92 24.77 6.79
C PHE A 260 1.94 25.13 8.28
N GLN A 261 2.86 24.52 9.01
CA GLN A 261 3.05 24.76 10.44
C GLN A 261 4.24 25.68 10.70
N ALA A 262 5.24 25.61 9.85
CA ALA A 262 6.43 26.47 9.91
C ALA A 262 6.99 26.69 8.50
N SER A 263 7.52 27.87 8.30
CA SER A 263 8.22 28.26 7.08
C SER A 263 9.28 29.31 7.40
N THR A 264 10.41 29.25 6.70
CA THR A 264 11.47 30.24 6.77
C THR A 264 11.94 30.55 5.35
N PHE A 265 11.73 31.77 4.89
CA PHE A 265 12.19 32.30 3.63
C PHE A 265 12.03 33.84 3.66
N PRO A 266 13.02 34.62 3.20
CA PRO A 266 14.40 34.24 2.90
C PRO A 266 15.27 33.96 4.14
N GLY A 267 16.57 33.89 4.00
CA GLY A 267 17.54 33.46 5.00
C GLY A 267 17.80 31.96 4.92
N LYS A 268 16.80 31.14 5.15
CA LYS A 268 16.73 29.73 4.80
C LYS A 268 15.60 29.53 3.80
N ASP A 269 15.51 28.33 3.20
CA ASP A 269 14.40 28.00 2.31
C ASP A 269 13.80 26.65 2.71
N MET A 270 13.07 26.65 3.80
CA MET A 270 12.57 25.45 4.44
C MET A 270 11.18 25.63 5.03
N SER A 271 10.36 24.59 4.91
CA SER A 271 9.04 24.53 5.54
C SER A 271 8.67 23.12 6.00
N TRP A 272 7.68 23.08 6.89
CA TRP A 272 7.07 21.86 7.31
C TRP A 272 5.53 21.97 7.28
N VAL A 273 4.92 20.98 6.62
CA VAL A 273 3.47 20.85 6.45
C VAL A 273 2.97 19.66 7.26
N ALA A 274 2.06 19.91 8.20
CA ALA A 274 1.34 18.84 8.92
C ALA A 274 0.23 18.31 8.03
N ALA A 275 0.25 17.01 7.76
CA ALA A 275 -0.80 16.35 7.00
C ALA A 275 -1.98 16.00 7.88
N ASN A 276 -3.17 15.99 7.33
CA ASN A 276 -4.35 15.46 8.00
C ASN A 276 -4.29 13.92 8.06
N SER A 277 -5.24 13.32 8.78
CA SER A 277 -5.28 11.87 9.01
C SER A 277 -5.63 11.02 7.78
N ASP A 278 -5.92 11.63 6.63
CA ASP A 278 -6.22 10.94 5.36
C ASP A 278 -4.95 10.59 4.59
N TRP A 279 -3.81 11.15 5.03
CA TRP A 279 -2.51 10.99 4.42
C TRP A 279 -1.56 10.23 5.33
N THR A 280 -0.80 9.30 4.76
CA THR A 280 0.17 8.48 5.47
C THR A 280 1.59 8.83 5.05
N ALA A 281 2.44 9.17 6.02
CA ALA A 281 3.85 9.39 5.78
C ALA A 281 4.56 8.08 5.44
N THR A 282 5.13 7.98 4.24
CA THR A 282 5.94 6.85 3.78
C THR A 282 7.40 7.22 3.68
N ALA A 283 8.29 6.23 3.59
CA ALA A 283 9.70 6.47 3.32
C ALA A 283 10.00 6.62 1.82
N ASP A 284 9.00 6.84 1.00
CA ASP A 284 9.11 6.76 -0.44
C ASP A 284 9.32 8.13 -1.09
N VAL A 285 10.16 8.14 -2.12
CA VAL A 285 10.35 9.23 -3.07
C VAL A 285 10.11 8.69 -4.48
N LYS A 286 9.41 9.45 -5.31
CA LYS A 286 9.14 9.12 -6.70
C LYS A 286 10.44 9.17 -7.50
N GLY A 287 10.91 8.01 -7.93
CA GLY A 287 12.12 7.85 -8.73
C GLY A 287 11.86 7.84 -10.23
N GLU A 288 12.86 7.39 -10.97
CA GLU A 288 12.79 7.25 -12.43
C GLU A 288 11.64 6.33 -12.85
N GLY A 289 10.93 6.72 -13.91
CA GLY A 289 9.78 5.95 -14.41
C GLY A 289 8.62 5.85 -13.43
N GLY A 290 8.58 6.66 -12.37
CA GLY A 290 7.55 6.63 -11.35
C GLY A 290 7.72 5.51 -10.30
N GLN A 291 8.82 4.78 -10.32
CA GLN A 291 9.15 3.79 -9.29
C GLN A 291 9.39 4.47 -7.95
N ARG A 292 9.14 3.76 -6.84
CA ARG A 292 9.37 4.29 -5.50
C ARG A 292 10.79 3.96 -5.04
N THR A 293 11.56 4.99 -4.68
CA THR A 293 12.88 4.90 -4.05
C THR A 293 12.73 5.13 -2.57
N GLN A 294 13.23 4.19 -1.75
CA GLN A 294 13.09 4.29 -0.30
C GLN A 294 14.21 5.09 0.34
N VAL A 295 13.83 6.01 1.23
CA VAL A 295 14.76 6.75 2.09
C VAL A 295 15.15 5.87 3.28
N THR A 296 16.45 5.75 3.52
CA THR A 296 17.00 4.95 4.63
C THR A 296 17.75 5.78 5.67
N GLY A 297 17.95 7.09 5.41
CA GLY A 297 18.62 7.99 6.32
C GLY A 297 18.87 9.36 5.70
N SER A 298 19.68 10.18 6.37
CA SER A 298 20.06 11.55 5.94
C SER A 298 21.55 11.83 6.11
N VAL A 299 22.39 10.81 5.89
CA VAL A 299 23.85 11.01 5.92
C VAL A 299 24.26 11.95 4.79
N GLN A 300 24.89 13.06 5.13
CA GLN A 300 25.30 14.08 4.16
C GLN A 300 26.36 13.51 3.21
N ALA A 301 26.11 13.61 1.92
CA ALA A 301 27.04 13.21 0.89
C ALA A 301 28.11 14.27 0.65
N LEU A 302 29.30 13.88 0.21
CA LEU A 302 30.43 14.77 -0.03
C LEU A 302 30.30 15.54 -1.36
N VAL A 303 31.02 16.64 -1.49
CA VAL A 303 31.23 17.34 -2.78
C VAL A 303 31.80 16.34 -3.79
N GLY A 304 31.26 16.35 -5.02
CA GLY A 304 31.60 15.41 -6.08
C GLY A 304 30.71 14.14 -6.10
N ALA A 305 29.96 13.86 -5.03
CA ALA A 305 29.05 12.72 -4.99
C ALA A 305 27.88 12.87 -5.99
N SER A 306 27.38 11.75 -6.46
CA SER A 306 26.15 11.69 -7.27
C SER A 306 24.94 12.09 -6.44
N ILE A 307 24.07 12.88 -7.04
CA ILE A 307 22.84 13.37 -6.42
C ILE A 307 21.70 13.33 -7.44
N CYS A 308 20.53 12.89 -7.02
CA CYS A 308 19.33 12.87 -7.86
C CYS A 308 18.23 13.70 -7.22
N ARG A 309 17.43 14.37 -8.04
CA ARG A 309 16.27 15.15 -7.62
C ARG A 309 14.98 14.53 -8.14
N SER A 310 13.98 14.53 -7.30
CA SER A 310 12.58 14.23 -7.67
C SER A 310 11.72 15.48 -7.54
N GLY A 311 10.98 15.81 -8.58
CA GLY A 311 10.06 16.95 -8.58
C GLY A 311 8.86 16.72 -9.48
N SER A 312 7.80 17.47 -9.22
CA SER A 312 6.49 17.25 -9.84
C SER A 312 6.37 17.73 -11.29
N THR A 313 7.28 18.62 -11.72
CA THR A 313 7.29 19.17 -13.09
C THR A 313 8.13 18.32 -14.01
N THR A 314 9.41 18.14 -13.68
CA THR A 314 10.36 17.48 -14.58
C THR A 314 10.71 16.06 -14.18
N GLY A 315 10.18 15.57 -13.06
CA GLY A 315 10.41 14.19 -12.60
C GLY A 315 11.79 13.98 -11.99
N TRP A 316 12.47 12.92 -12.43
CA TRP A 316 13.74 12.45 -11.85
C TRP A 316 14.92 12.86 -12.71
N HIS A 317 15.84 13.63 -12.12
CA HIS A 317 17.08 14.06 -12.76
C HIS A 317 18.27 13.91 -11.81
N CYS A 318 19.41 13.55 -12.32
CA CYS A 318 20.63 13.33 -11.55
C CYS A 318 21.79 14.23 -12.01
N GLY A 319 22.76 14.42 -11.14
CA GLY A 319 23.98 15.19 -11.38
C GLY A 319 24.98 14.98 -10.25
N THR A 320 25.75 15.99 -9.93
CA THR A 320 26.79 15.97 -8.87
C THR A 320 26.64 17.14 -7.91
N ILE A 321 26.99 16.93 -6.66
CA ILE A 321 27.13 17.96 -5.65
C ILE A 321 28.39 18.78 -6.00
N GLN A 322 28.26 20.09 -6.12
CA GLN A 322 29.39 20.98 -6.45
C GLN A 322 29.96 21.69 -5.23
N GLN A 323 29.10 22.21 -4.36
CA GLN A 323 29.52 23.00 -3.19
C GLN A 323 28.47 22.90 -2.10
N HIS A 324 28.87 22.74 -0.87
CA HIS A 324 28.05 22.95 0.31
C HIS A 324 28.16 24.38 0.82
N ASP A 325 27.30 24.75 1.76
CA ASP A 325 27.30 26.03 2.47
C ASP A 325 27.41 27.23 1.53
N THR A 326 26.59 27.24 0.49
CA THR A 326 26.54 28.27 -0.53
C THR A 326 25.43 29.27 -0.17
N SER A 327 25.75 30.58 -0.33
CA SER A 327 24.72 31.63 -0.29
C SER A 327 24.28 31.97 -1.71
N VAL A 328 22.96 32.08 -1.92
CA VAL A 328 22.37 32.47 -3.20
C VAL A 328 21.40 33.63 -3.00
N ARG A 329 21.46 34.61 -3.90
CA ARG A 329 20.56 35.76 -3.86
C ARG A 329 19.45 35.60 -4.89
N TYR A 330 18.22 35.51 -4.42
CA TYR A 330 17.01 35.61 -5.22
C TYR A 330 16.46 37.06 -5.19
N SER A 331 15.39 37.33 -5.97
CA SER A 331 14.69 38.62 -5.96
C SER A 331 14.13 38.96 -4.57
N GLU A 332 13.65 37.95 -3.85
CA GLU A 332 13.02 38.03 -2.52
C GLU A 332 14.04 38.20 -1.38
N GLY A 333 15.29 37.84 -1.62
CA GLY A 333 16.35 37.94 -0.61
C GLY A 333 17.47 36.92 -0.78
N THR A 334 18.39 36.89 0.18
CA THR A 334 19.49 35.92 0.20
C THR A 334 19.06 34.69 0.98
N VAL A 335 19.42 33.50 0.48
CA VAL A 335 19.31 32.24 1.17
C VAL A 335 20.70 31.66 1.40
N ASP A 336 20.99 31.30 2.65
CA ASP A 336 22.31 30.87 3.09
C ASP A 336 22.33 29.38 3.46
N GLY A 337 23.48 28.72 3.33
CA GLY A 337 23.70 27.34 3.73
C GLY A 337 23.08 26.30 2.77
N VAL A 338 22.76 26.71 1.54
CA VAL A 338 22.27 25.78 0.51
C VAL A 338 23.43 25.02 -0.15
N THR A 339 23.10 23.90 -0.77
CA THR A 339 24.04 23.09 -1.54
C THR A 339 23.80 23.27 -3.03
N ARG A 340 24.87 23.58 -3.77
CA ARG A 340 24.89 23.74 -5.22
C ARG A 340 25.11 22.41 -5.92
N THR A 341 24.38 22.18 -7.01
CA THR A 341 24.45 20.93 -7.81
C THR A 341 24.43 21.24 -9.31
N THR A 342 24.78 20.21 -10.12
CA THR A 342 24.60 20.24 -11.59
C THR A 342 23.25 19.70 -12.03
N VAL A 343 22.37 19.36 -11.11
CA VAL A 343 21.02 18.87 -11.44
C VAL A 343 20.17 20.03 -11.96
N CYS A 344 19.34 19.78 -12.96
CA CYS A 344 18.36 20.74 -13.46
C CYS A 344 17.09 20.76 -12.61
N ALA A 345 16.34 21.86 -12.66
CA ALA A 345 14.97 21.97 -12.13
C ALA A 345 14.20 23.05 -12.89
N GLU A 346 12.88 22.98 -12.85
CA GLU A 346 11.96 23.94 -13.45
C GLU A 346 10.88 24.37 -12.44
N PRO A 347 10.14 25.47 -12.69
CA PRO A 347 9.08 25.93 -11.81
C PRO A 347 8.08 24.80 -11.46
N GLY A 348 7.76 24.64 -10.16
CA GLY A 348 6.94 23.55 -9.64
C GLY A 348 7.75 22.38 -9.08
N ASP A 349 9.05 22.24 -9.41
CA ASP A 349 9.95 21.29 -8.75
C ASP A 349 10.41 21.77 -7.36
N SER A 350 10.13 23.03 -7.01
CA SER A 350 10.38 23.63 -5.69
C SER A 350 9.95 22.73 -4.55
N GLY A 351 10.80 22.55 -3.54
CA GLY A 351 10.53 21.68 -2.40
C GLY A 351 10.78 20.20 -2.64
N GLY A 352 10.95 19.75 -3.89
CA GLY A 352 11.15 18.35 -4.25
C GLY A 352 12.45 17.74 -3.67
N SER A 353 12.46 16.45 -3.51
CA SER A 353 13.48 15.67 -2.80
C SER A 353 14.82 15.62 -3.53
N TYR A 354 15.93 15.79 -2.81
CA TYR A 354 17.28 15.44 -3.27
C TYR A 354 17.82 14.23 -2.53
N LEU A 355 18.28 13.21 -3.26
CA LEU A 355 18.83 11.97 -2.72
C LEU A 355 20.24 11.69 -3.25
N SER A 356 21.12 11.20 -2.38
CA SER A 356 22.36 10.52 -2.77
C SER A 356 22.23 9.04 -2.35
N GLY A 357 22.10 8.16 -3.34
CA GLY A 357 21.65 6.79 -3.08
C GLY A 357 20.27 6.78 -2.40
N SER A 358 20.18 6.20 -1.21
CA SER A 358 18.98 6.19 -0.37
C SER A 358 18.98 7.23 0.76
N GLN A 359 19.97 8.15 0.77
CA GLN A 359 20.10 9.15 1.82
C GLN A 359 19.46 10.46 1.41
N ALA A 360 18.53 10.98 2.20
CA ALA A 360 17.92 12.29 2.02
C ALA A 360 18.97 13.40 2.16
N GLN A 361 19.08 14.27 1.18
CA GLN A 361 20.05 15.36 1.20
C GLN A 361 19.42 16.73 1.43
N GLY A 362 18.28 17.00 0.82
CA GLY A 362 17.62 18.29 0.96
C GLY A 362 16.40 18.46 0.06
N VAL A 363 15.88 19.68 0.04
CA VAL A 363 14.71 20.07 -0.76
C VAL A 363 15.06 21.17 -1.75
N THR A 364 14.49 21.13 -2.95
CA THR A 364 14.75 22.10 -4.02
C THR A 364 14.42 23.52 -3.58
N SER A 365 15.43 24.39 -3.55
CA SER A 365 15.27 25.84 -3.31
C SER A 365 15.05 26.60 -4.62
N GLY A 366 16.02 26.57 -5.51
CA GLY A 366 15.95 27.27 -6.78
C GLY A 366 17.12 26.93 -7.70
N GLY A 367 17.24 27.64 -8.78
CA GLY A 367 18.31 27.38 -9.74
C GLY A 367 18.30 28.28 -10.97
N SER A 368 19.12 27.90 -11.94
CA SER A 368 19.20 28.51 -13.26
C SER A 368 19.34 27.45 -14.35
N GLY A 369 18.93 27.77 -15.59
CA GLY A 369 18.87 26.81 -16.70
C GLY A 369 17.53 26.04 -16.70
N ASN A 370 17.50 24.93 -17.39
CA ASN A 370 16.32 24.05 -17.51
C ASN A 370 16.75 22.60 -17.75
N CYS A 371 15.80 21.66 -17.76
CA CYS A 371 16.11 20.25 -17.94
C CYS A 371 16.33 19.81 -19.40
N THR A 372 16.17 20.71 -20.38
CA THR A 372 16.48 20.45 -21.80
C THR A 372 17.96 20.79 -22.12
N SER A 373 18.46 21.92 -21.63
CA SER A 373 19.81 22.41 -21.92
C SER A 373 20.82 22.25 -20.76
N GLY A 374 20.35 21.74 -19.63
CA GLY A 374 21.09 21.62 -18.39
C GLY A 374 20.91 22.83 -17.48
N GLY A 375 21.23 22.65 -16.20
CA GLY A 375 21.02 23.68 -15.20
C GLY A 375 21.96 23.56 -14.01
N THR A 376 21.92 24.55 -13.17
CA THR A 376 22.51 24.57 -11.83
C THR A 376 21.37 24.77 -10.83
N THR A 377 21.31 23.94 -9.81
CA THR A 377 20.30 24.09 -8.76
C THR A 377 20.91 24.15 -7.38
N TYR A 378 20.13 24.69 -6.48
CA TYR A 378 20.44 24.79 -5.06
C TYR A 378 19.37 24.07 -4.28
N TYR A 379 19.77 23.27 -3.29
CA TYR A 379 18.84 22.66 -2.35
C TYR A 379 19.13 23.10 -0.91
N GLN A 380 18.07 23.29 -0.13
CA GLN A 380 18.17 23.47 1.32
C GLN A 380 18.47 22.11 1.95
N PRO A 381 19.57 21.93 2.70
CA PRO A 381 19.90 20.67 3.36
C PRO A 381 18.76 20.20 4.30
N VAL A 382 18.50 18.88 4.34
CA VAL A 382 17.40 18.32 5.13
C VAL A 382 17.69 18.33 6.63
N ASN A 383 18.93 18.07 7.06
CA ASN A 383 19.26 17.96 8.48
C ASN A 383 18.95 19.26 9.26
N PRO A 384 19.30 20.48 8.78
CA PRO A 384 18.82 21.70 9.41
C PRO A 384 17.30 21.81 9.50
N ILE A 385 16.55 21.41 8.47
CA ILE A 385 15.07 21.41 8.52
C ILE A 385 14.57 20.52 9.65
N LEU A 386 15.11 19.29 9.75
CA LEU A 386 14.76 18.35 10.80
C LEU A 386 15.07 18.89 12.19
N SER A 387 16.25 19.48 12.35
CA SER A 387 16.71 20.06 13.62
C SER A 387 15.85 21.26 14.04
N ASP A 388 15.71 22.26 13.16
CA ASP A 388 15.08 23.53 13.49
C ASP A 388 13.59 23.39 13.80
N PHE A 389 12.90 22.47 13.10
CA PHE A 389 11.47 22.23 13.32
C PHE A 389 11.18 21.05 14.26
N GLY A 390 12.21 20.36 14.76
CA GLY A 390 12.05 19.22 15.68
C GLY A 390 11.34 18.02 15.01
N LEU A 391 11.76 17.67 13.81
CA LEU A 391 11.14 16.63 12.98
C LEU A 391 11.97 15.35 12.95
N VAL A 392 11.30 14.22 12.78
CA VAL A 392 11.92 12.92 12.54
C VAL A 392 11.65 12.49 11.11
N LEU A 393 12.72 12.24 10.35
CA LEU A 393 12.65 11.74 8.98
C LEU A 393 12.01 10.35 8.94
N LYS A 394 11.03 10.15 8.06
CA LYS A 394 10.46 8.84 7.82
C LYS A 394 11.43 8.00 6.98
N THR A 395 11.85 6.83 7.52
CA THR A 395 12.79 5.93 6.84
C THR A 395 12.25 4.51 6.75
N ALA A 396 12.66 3.76 5.72
CA ALA A 396 12.21 2.39 5.48
C ALA A 396 12.60 1.39 6.59
N THR A 397 13.62 1.72 7.38
CA THR A 397 14.15 0.86 8.44
C THR A 397 13.69 1.24 9.85
N ALA A 398 12.86 2.29 9.99
CA ALA A 398 12.40 2.75 11.30
C ALA A 398 11.34 1.81 11.89
N GLN A 399 11.77 0.87 12.72
CA GLN A 399 10.88 0.30 13.75
C GLN A 399 10.60 1.39 14.79
N LYS A 400 9.36 1.42 15.33
CA LYS A 400 8.94 2.31 16.40
C LYS A 400 10.01 2.38 17.50
N GLY A 401 10.78 3.45 17.52
CA GLY A 401 11.68 3.80 18.59
C GLY A 401 11.09 4.96 19.36
N THR A 402 11.12 4.87 20.66
CA THR A 402 10.65 5.86 21.63
C THR A 402 11.27 7.22 21.31
N GLN A 403 10.43 8.24 21.12
CA GLN A 403 10.87 9.62 20.92
C GLN A 403 11.62 10.13 22.13
N ALA A 404 12.82 10.67 21.91
CA ALA A 404 13.45 11.56 22.85
C ALA A 404 12.86 12.97 22.63
N THR A 405 12.21 13.49 23.63
CA THR A 405 11.75 14.88 23.71
C THR A 405 12.94 15.82 23.61
N GLN A 406 12.86 16.80 22.70
CA GLN A 406 13.91 17.80 22.45
C GLN A 406 13.79 18.99 23.40
N ASP A 407 13.87 18.75 24.69
CA ASP A 407 14.01 19.84 25.67
C ASP A 407 15.01 19.43 26.75
N GLU A 408 16.33 19.47 26.39
CA GLU A 408 17.37 19.62 27.41
C GLU A 408 18.65 20.22 26.81
N PRO A 409 19.41 21.03 27.59
CA PRO A 409 20.64 21.65 27.13
C PRO A 409 21.69 20.57 26.84
N ALA A 410 22.62 20.90 25.94
CA ALA A 410 23.71 20.08 25.40
C ALA A 410 24.24 18.99 26.36
N ASN A 411 23.47 17.91 26.52
CA ASN A 411 23.96 16.72 27.18
C ASN A 411 24.72 15.92 26.11
N GLU A 412 25.97 15.59 26.38
CA GLU A 412 26.86 14.81 25.52
C GLU A 412 26.37 13.39 25.26
N GLN A 413 25.12 13.05 25.63
CA GLN A 413 24.59 11.71 25.48
C GLN A 413 23.92 11.51 24.13
N TRP A 414 24.25 10.42 23.45
CA TRP A 414 23.64 10.07 22.17
C TRP A 414 22.14 9.73 22.31
N ALA A 415 21.34 10.19 21.33
CA ALA A 415 19.93 9.88 21.25
C ALA A 415 19.50 9.66 19.79
N ALA A 416 18.67 8.61 19.55
CA ALA A 416 18.04 8.40 18.27
C ALA A 416 17.03 9.54 17.95
N GLY A 417 16.92 9.90 16.66
CA GLY A 417 16.09 11.01 16.19
C GLY A 417 16.75 12.38 16.25
N ARG A 418 17.88 12.52 16.96
CA ARG A 418 18.65 13.76 17.03
C ARG A 418 19.55 13.90 15.80
N VAL A 419 19.70 15.12 15.28
CA VAL A 419 20.66 15.44 14.24
C VAL A 419 22.03 15.72 14.87
N TYR A 420 23.06 15.09 14.33
CA TYR A 420 24.45 15.33 14.71
C TYR A 420 25.23 15.84 13.51
N GLU A 421 25.98 16.92 13.73
CA GLU A 421 26.89 17.46 12.73
C GLU A 421 28.24 16.74 12.76
N ALA A 422 28.90 16.65 11.61
CA ALA A 422 30.26 16.11 11.56
C ALA A 422 31.18 16.88 12.52
N GLY A 423 31.92 16.15 13.35
CA GLY A 423 32.78 16.73 14.39
C GLY A 423 32.12 16.86 15.78
N SER A 424 30.79 16.79 15.90
CA SER A 424 30.12 16.78 17.21
C SER A 424 30.49 15.53 18.01
N THR A 425 30.53 15.66 19.34
CA THR A 425 30.91 14.57 20.25
C THR A 425 29.73 14.13 21.11
N VAL A 426 29.65 12.83 21.37
CA VAL A 426 28.65 12.23 22.26
C VAL A 426 29.30 11.19 23.17
N THR A 427 28.62 10.87 24.26
CA THR A 427 29.07 9.83 25.20
C THR A 427 28.04 8.69 25.21
N VAL A 428 28.53 7.44 25.04
CA VAL A 428 27.73 6.21 25.16
C VAL A 428 28.44 5.29 26.14
N ALA A 429 27.77 4.86 27.19
CA ALA A 429 28.31 3.98 28.23
C ALA A 429 29.68 4.48 28.80
N GLY A 430 29.87 5.79 28.96
CA GLY A 430 31.09 6.39 29.45
C GLY A 430 32.24 6.52 28.42
N VAL A 431 32.02 6.12 27.18
CA VAL A 431 33.00 6.26 26.06
C VAL A 431 32.57 7.41 25.17
N ARG A 432 33.53 8.28 24.82
CA ARG A 432 33.32 9.41 23.90
C ARG A 432 33.49 8.98 22.46
N TYR A 433 32.62 9.50 21.61
CA TYR A 433 32.61 9.29 20.16
C TYR A 433 32.46 10.63 19.45
N GLN A 434 33.09 10.76 18.30
CA GLN A 434 32.97 11.91 17.40
C GLN A 434 32.19 11.51 16.15
N CYS A 435 31.21 12.34 15.76
CA CYS A 435 30.45 12.15 14.54
C CYS A 435 31.33 12.40 13.30
N LEU A 436 31.38 11.43 12.39
CA LEU A 436 32.18 11.51 11.17
C LEU A 436 31.42 12.16 10.01
N GLN A 437 30.12 12.02 9.95
CA GLN A 437 29.28 12.53 8.85
C GLN A 437 27.94 13.04 9.42
N SER A 438 27.53 14.25 9.01
CA SER A 438 26.26 14.84 9.48
C SER A 438 25.07 13.98 9.10
N HIS A 439 24.23 13.64 10.09
CA HIS A 439 23.07 12.79 9.90
C HIS A 439 22.06 12.92 11.04
N GLN A 440 20.80 12.57 10.79
CA GLN A 440 19.86 12.28 11.87
C GLN A 440 20.07 10.85 12.37
N ALA A 441 20.37 10.69 13.67
CA ALA A 441 20.64 9.38 14.28
C ALA A 441 19.42 8.48 14.25
N GLN A 442 19.60 7.25 13.81
CA GLN A 442 18.59 6.20 13.84
C GLN A 442 18.85 5.22 14.97
N THR A 443 17.83 4.52 15.44
CA THR A 443 17.92 3.60 16.59
C THR A 443 19.05 2.57 16.48
N ARG A 444 19.42 2.18 15.24
CA ARG A 444 20.51 1.20 14.98
C ARG A 444 21.87 1.84 14.69
N TRP A 445 21.98 3.17 14.78
CA TRP A 445 23.20 3.93 14.47
C TRP A 445 23.89 4.45 15.74
N ALA A 446 23.77 3.69 16.84
CA ALA A 446 24.45 4.01 18.06
C ALA A 446 26.00 3.99 17.85
N PRO A 447 26.75 4.90 18.48
CA PRO A 447 28.18 5.09 18.25
C PRO A 447 29.04 3.84 18.44
N ASP A 448 28.71 2.99 19.39
CA ASP A 448 29.41 1.74 19.68
C ASP A 448 29.21 0.64 18.63
N GLY A 449 28.15 0.72 17.82
CA GLY A 449 27.84 -0.24 16.76
C GLY A 449 28.02 0.28 15.33
N THR A 450 28.39 1.57 15.13
CA THR A 450 28.35 2.20 13.80
C THR A 450 29.65 2.98 13.48
N PRO A 451 30.79 2.29 13.29
CA PRO A 451 32.09 2.93 13.06
C PRO A 451 32.16 3.74 11.75
N ALA A 452 31.23 3.56 10.81
CA ALA A 452 31.12 4.39 9.61
C ALA A 452 30.62 5.80 9.89
N LEU A 453 29.88 6.01 10.98
CA LEU A 453 29.31 7.30 11.37
C LEU A 453 29.98 7.90 12.60
N TRP A 454 30.66 7.09 13.42
CA TRP A 454 31.21 7.47 14.71
C TRP A 454 32.62 6.93 14.91
N GLN A 455 33.51 7.79 15.40
CA GLN A 455 34.86 7.40 15.79
C GLN A 455 35.03 7.58 17.30
N ARG A 456 35.59 6.59 17.96
CA ARG A 456 35.95 6.68 19.37
C ARG A 456 37.08 7.70 19.54
N VAL A 457 36.97 8.60 20.51
CA VAL A 457 37.94 9.67 20.82
C VAL A 457 38.32 9.67 22.29
#